data_8c663a9d855e11450a4fa5152ca51055
#
_entry.id   8c663a9d855e11450a4fa5152ca51055
#
_cell.length_a   1.000
_cell.length_b   1.000
_cell.length_c   1.000
_cell.angle_alpha   90.00
_cell.angle_beta   90.00
_cell.angle_gamma   90.00
#
_symmetry.space_group_name_H-M   'P 1'
#
loop_
_entity.id
_entity.type
_entity.pdbx_description
1 polymer ?
#
loop_
_entity_poly.entity_id
_entity_poly.type
_entity_poly.pdbx_seq_one_letter_code
_entity_poly.pdbx_strand_id
1 'polypeptide(L)'
;MMGTKTGEVQADYDRQSEVKAFDDTKAGVKGIVDSGVTNIPRIFIDQNINLENKSSYVNSQFNVPIIDLQGISEDSTLRAEVIDQVQNACEKWGFFQVVNHGIPGSVLDEMIDGIRRFHEQDTEVKKEFYTRDTTGRKVLYLSNYDLYKSKAANWRDSLGCMMAPDSPDPAELPQVCRYLNH
;
A
#
# COMPACT_ATOMS: atom_id res chain seq x y z
N MET A 1 -55.97 6.04 13.14
CA MET A 1 -54.99 4.95 12.82
C MET A 1 -53.60 5.49 13.05
N MET A 2 -53.02 5.14 14.19
CA MET A 2 -51.65 5.54 14.54
C MET A 2 -50.67 4.51 13.93
N GLY A 3 -49.83 4.97 12.99
CA GLY A 3 -48.76 4.16 12.45
C GLY A 3 -47.57 4.14 13.42
N THR A 4 -47.32 3.00 14.02
CA THR A 4 -46.10 2.72 14.80
C THR A 4 -44.91 2.68 13.86
N LYS A 5 -44.06 3.70 13.91
CA LYS A 5 -42.69 3.62 13.38
C LYS A 5 -41.92 2.65 14.27
N THR A 6 -41.68 1.44 13.80
CA THR A 6 -40.68 0.55 14.36
C THR A 6 -39.30 1.19 14.11
N GLY A 7 -38.74 1.77 15.17
CA GLY A 7 -37.35 2.19 15.16
C GLY A 7 -36.51 0.94 15.07
N GLU A 8 -35.80 0.78 13.95
CA GLU A 8 -34.67 -0.13 13.88
C GLU A 8 -33.67 0.30 14.95
N VAL A 9 -33.46 -0.56 15.93
CA VAL A 9 -32.36 -0.40 16.90
C VAL A 9 -31.09 -0.56 16.11
N GLN A 10 -30.48 0.56 15.78
CA GLN A 10 -29.16 0.60 15.17
C GLN A 10 -28.22 0.00 16.19
N ALA A 11 -27.75 -1.24 15.96
CA ALA A 11 -26.77 -1.88 16.81
C ALA A 11 -25.60 -0.92 17.03
N ASP A 12 -25.23 -0.73 18.27
CA ASP A 12 -24.18 0.21 18.67
C ASP A 12 -22.89 -0.14 17.90
N TYR A 13 -22.46 0.78 17.00
CA TYR A 13 -21.29 0.54 16.14
C TYR A 13 -20.02 0.64 16.97
N ASP A 14 -19.43 -0.49 17.29
CA ASP A 14 -18.12 -0.57 17.90
C ASP A 14 -17.02 -0.80 16.84
N ARG A 15 -16.42 0.31 16.41
CA ARG A 15 -15.32 0.28 15.43
C ARG A 15 -14.14 -0.57 15.89
N GLN A 16 -13.81 -0.55 17.18
CA GLN A 16 -12.64 -1.28 17.69
C GLN A 16 -12.84 -2.80 17.58
N SER A 17 -14.03 -3.27 17.93
CA SER A 17 -14.40 -4.68 17.77
C SER A 17 -14.41 -5.10 16.29
N GLU A 18 -14.94 -4.29 15.38
CA GLU A 18 -14.95 -4.60 13.95
C GLU A 18 -13.54 -4.61 13.35
N VAL A 19 -12.70 -3.62 13.71
CA VAL A 19 -11.29 -3.57 13.29
C VAL A 19 -10.53 -4.80 13.78
N LYS A 20 -10.75 -5.18 15.05
CA LYS A 20 -10.11 -6.37 15.62
C LYS A 20 -10.58 -7.63 14.91
N ALA A 21 -11.86 -7.78 14.67
CA ALA A 21 -12.42 -8.93 13.95
C ALA A 21 -11.84 -9.03 12.53
N PHE A 22 -11.70 -7.91 11.82
CA PHE A 22 -11.05 -7.86 10.52
C PHE A 22 -9.58 -8.28 10.59
N ASP A 23 -8.82 -7.73 11.54
CA ASP A 23 -7.38 -8.02 11.71
C ASP A 23 -7.13 -9.48 12.09
N ASP A 24 -7.95 -10.03 12.97
CA ASP A 24 -7.86 -11.43 13.42
C ASP A 24 -8.04 -12.44 12.27
N THR A 25 -8.73 -12.06 11.20
CA THR A 25 -8.84 -12.91 9.99
C THR A 25 -7.50 -13.11 9.30
N LYS A 26 -6.60 -12.13 9.41
CA LYS A 26 -5.32 -12.06 8.66
C LYS A 26 -5.45 -12.21 7.14
N ALA A 27 -6.68 -12.12 6.64
CA ALA A 27 -6.99 -12.31 5.22
C ALA A 27 -6.81 -11.01 4.41
N GLY A 28 -6.83 -9.86 5.12
CA GLY A 28 -6.72 -8.55 4.50
C GLY A 28 -7.95 -8.17 3.68
N VAL A 29 -7.80 -7.09 2.91
CA VAL A 29 -8.83 -6.59 1.98
C VAL A 29 -9.11 -7.62 0.88
N LYS A 30 -8.07 -8.32 0.39
CA LYS A 30 -8.24 -9.39 -0.61
C LYS A 30 -9.20 -10.46 -0.11
N GLY A 31 -9.10 -10.87 1.17
CA GLY A 31 -10.03 -11.85 1.76
C GLY A 31 -11.48 -11.36 1.81
N ILE A 32 -11.71 -10.06 2.02
CA ILE A 32 -13.05 -9.47 1.93
C ILE A 32 -13.58 -9.57 0.49
N VAL A 33 -12.76 -9.22 -0.50
CA VAL A 33 -13.15 -9.31 -1.92
C VAL A 33 -13.47 -10.75 -2.31
N ASP A 34 -12.63 -11.69 -1.92
CA ASP A 34 -12.79 -13.12 -2.24
C ASP A 34 -14.04 -13.74 -1.58
N SER A 35 -14.48 -13.19 -0.44
CA SER A 35 -15.73 -13.61 0.20
C SER A 35 -16.99 -13.13 -0.54
N GLY A 36 -16.84 -12.35 -1.63
CA GLY A 36 -17.96 -11.86 -2.44
C GLY A 36 -18.74 -10.74 -1.77
N VAL A 37 -18.11 -9.96 -0.87
CA VAL A 37 -18.78 -8.83 -0.22
C VAL A 37 -19.32 -7.84 -1.25
N THR A 38 -20.59 -7.45 -1.09
CA THR A 38 -21.27 -6.51 -1.99
C THR A 38 -21.27 -5.06 -1.48
N ASN A 39 -21.04 -4.88 -0.19
CA ASN A 39 -21.02 -3.57 0.47
C ASN A 39 -19.68 -3.35 1.17
N ILE A 40 -19.16 -2.14 1.06
CA ILE A 40 -17.92 -1.77 1.77
C ILE A 40 -18.17 -1.82 3.29
N PRO A 41 -17.38 -2.59 4.06
CA PRO A 41 -17.51 -2.62 5.51
C PRO A 41 -17.29 -1.23 6.13
N ARG A 42 -18.02 -0.94 7.20
CA ARG A 42 -18.05 0.39 7.83
C ARG A 42 -16.68 0.90 8.26
N ILE A 43 -15.77 0.03 8.64
CA ILE A 43 -14.38 0.39 9.04
C ILE A 43 -13.61 1.13 7.95
N PHE A 44 -13.99 0.97 6.66
CA PHE A 44 -13.35 1.63 5.51
C PHE A 44 -14.06 2.92 5.09
N ILE A 45 -15.17 3.27 5.74
CA ILE A 45 -15.96 4.45 5.39
C ILE A 45 -15.57 5.60 6.33
N ASP A 46 -15.00 6.67 5.79
CA ASP A 46 -14.83 7.90 6.54
C ASP A 46 -16.15 8.68 6.56
N GLN A 47 -16.79 8.69 7.72
CA GLN A 47 -18.09 9.38 7.93
C GLN A 47 -17.96 10.92 7.88
N ASN A 48 -16.75 11.46 7.92
CA ASN A 48 -16.51 12.91 7.92
C ASN A 48 -16.21 13.45 6.50
N ILE A 49 -16.13 12.60 5.47
CA ILE A 49 -15.93 13.07 4.11
C ILE A 49 -17.25 13.62 3.56
N ASN A 50 -17.37 14.94 3.51
CA ASN A 50 -18.41 15.61 2.75
C ASN A 50 -17.99 15.67 1.27
N LEU A 51 -18.59 14.81 0.44
CA LEU A 51 -18.28 14.71 -0.99
C LEU A 51 -18.77 15.92 -1.79
N GLU A 52 -19.66 16.74 -1.23
CA GLU A 52 -20.23 17.91 -1.92
C GLU A 52 -19.20 19.02 -2.21
N ASN A 53 -18.07 19.05 -1.48
CA ASN A 53 -17.04 20.07 -1.64
C ASN A 53 -15.89 19.69 -2.60
N LYS A 54 -15.98 18.59 -3.35
CA LYS A 54 -14.90 18.13 -4.27
C LYS A 54 -15.04 18.61 -5.71
N SER A 55 -15.88 19.58 -6.03
CA SER A 55 -16.14 19.98 -7.42
C SER A 55 -15.26 21.11 -7.98
N SER A 56 -14.08 21.35 -7.44
CA SER A 56 -13.10 22.23 -8.08
C SER A 56 -11.81 21.50 -8.41
N TYR A 57 -11.89 20.47 -9.26
CA TYR A 57 -10.70 20.06 -9.99
C TYR A 57 -10.38 21.16 -11.00
N VAL A 58 -9.57 22.12 -10.58
CA VAL A 58 -8.86 22.97 -11.52
C VAL A 58 -8.08 22.01 -12.41
N ASN A 59 -8.27 22.14 -13.71
CA ASN A 59 -7.58 21.35 -14.74
C ASN A 59 -6.12 21.83 -14.83
N SER A 60 -5.39 21.74 -13.70
CA SER A 60 -3.95 22.01 -13.64
C SER A 60 -3.25 20.76 -14.17
N GLN A 61 -2.55 20.90 -15.28
CA GLN A 61 -1.61 19.88 -15.74
C GLN A 61 -0.51 19.75 -14.69
N PHE A 62 -0.72 18.84 -13.74
CA PHE A 62 0.32 18.47 -12.78
C PHE A 62 1.33 17.59 -13.50
N ASN A 63 2.47 18.17 -13.86
CA ASN A 63 3.59 17.41 -14.41
C ASN A 63 4.48 16.97 -13.26
N VAL A 64 4.36 15.71 -12.84
CA VAL A 64 5.27 15.11 -11.88
C VAL A 64 6.70 15.19 -12.42
N PRO A 65 7.68 15.66 -11.62
CA PRO A 65 9.06 15.74 -12.08
C PRO A 65 9.58 14.39 -12.54
N ILE A 66 10.25 14.37 -13.70
CA ILE A 66 10.94 13.20 -14.25
C ILE A 66 12.42 13.53 -14.25
N ILE A 67 13.23 12.70 -13.58
CA ILE A 67 14.67 12.89 -13.44
C ILE A 67 15.39 11.79 -14.22
N ASP A 68 16.24 12.20 -15.16
CA ASP A 68 17.03 11.29 -15.97
C ASP A 68 18.38 11.03 -15.29
N LEU A 69 18.68 9.75 -15.04
CA LEU A 69 19.92 9.30 -14.40
C LEU A 69 21.01 8.88 -15.43
N GLN A 70 20.76 9.08 -16.73
CA GLN A 70 21.75 8.71 -17.75
C GLN A 70 23.08 9.44 -17.54
N GLY A 71 24.18 8.70 -17.49
CA GLY A 71 25.54 9.28 -17.38
C GLY A 71 25.92 9.82 -16.00
N ILE A 72 25.07 9.69 -14.98
CA ILE A 72 25.32 10.22 -13.61
C ILE A 72 26.61 9.69 -12.98
N SER A 73 27.08 8.52 -13.38
CA SER A 73 28.30 7.91 -12.85
C SER A 73 29.57 8.41 -13.55
N GLU A 74 29.45 9.00 -14.74
CA GLU A 74 30.56 9.33 -15.62
C GLU A 74 30.87 10.82 -15.63
N ASP A 75 29.89 11.69 -15.39
CA ASP A 75 30.01 13.14 -15.42
C ASP A 75 29.65 13.78 -14.08
N SER A 76 30.64 14.43 -13.45
CA SER A 76 30.47 15.12 -12.17
C SER A 76 29.55 16.33 -12.25
N THR A 77 29.51 17.03 -13.39
CA THR A 77 28.62 18.19 -13.60
C THR A 77 27.19 17.72 -13.70
N LEU A 78 26.94 16.71 -14.53
CA LEU A 78 25.62 16.09 -14.66
C LEU A 78 25.12 15.52 -13.33
N ARG A 79 26.04 14.91 -12.56
CA ARG A 79 25.71 14.42 -11.21
C ARG A 79 25.24 15.55 -10.29
N ALA A 80 25.90 16.70 -10.31
CA ALA A 80 25.47 17.85 -9.50
C ALA A 80 24.09 18.37 -9.92
N GLU A 81 23.83 18.47 -11.23
CA GLU A 81 22.52 18.86 -11.75
C GLU A 81 21.40 17.91 -11.34
N VAL A 82 21.66 16.59 -11.39
CA VAL A 82 20.69 15.58 -10.95
C VAL A 82 20.42 15.69 -9.44
N ILE A 83 21.45 15.93 -8.63
CA ILE A 83 21.28 16.15 -7.18
C ILE A 83 20.37 17.36 -6.93
N ASP A 84 20.58 18.48 -7.62
CA ASP A 84 19.74 19.68 -7.50
C ASP A 84 18.29 19.40 -7.93
N GLN A 85 18.09 18.64 -9.00
CA GLN A 85 16.75 18.23 -9.46
C GLN A 85 16.04 17.35 -8.40
N VAL A 86 16.73 16.38 -7.83
CA VAL A 86 16.20 15.52 -6.75
C VAL A 86 15.83 16.36 -5.54
N GLN A 87 16.73 17.25 -5.09
CA GLN A 87 16.47 18.14 -3.95
C GLN A 87 15.23 19.00 -4.18
N ASN A 88 15.13 19.64 -5.34
CA ASN A 88 14.01 20.48 -5.70
C ASN A 88 12.69 19.68 -5.79
N ALA A 89 12.73 18.48 -6.38
CA ALA A 89 11.57 17.60 -6.47
C ALA A 89 11.10 17.15 -5.07
N CYS A 90 12.02 16.76 -4.19
CA CYS A 90 11.71 16.39 -2.82
C CYS A 90 11.10 17.57 -2.03
N GLU A 91 11.66 18.76 -2.18
CA GLU A 91 11.20 19.95 -1.47
C GLU A 91 9.80 20.40 -1.90
N LYS A 92 9.53 20.39 -3.22
CA LYS A 92 8.27 20.93 -3.77
C LYS A 92 7.16 19.91 -3.93
N TRP A 93 7.52 18.65 -4.24
CA TRP A 93 6.56 17.59 -4.57
C TRP A 93 6.54 16.47 -3.55
N GLY A 94 7.66 16.18 -2.87
CA GLY A 94 7.82 15.04 -1.99
C GLY A 94 8.02 13.71 -2.71
N PHE A 95 7.90 13.69 -4.05
CA PHE A 95 8.10 12.51 -4.91
C PHE A 95 8.45 12.92 -6.34
N PHE A 96 9.01 12.00 -7.11
CA PHE A 96 9.39 12.18 -8.51
C PHE A 96 9.47 10.83 -9.21
N GLN A 97 9.60 10.84 -10.54
CA GLN A 97 9.88 9.66 -11.35
C GLN A 97 11.35 9.69 -11.77
N VAL A 98 11.96 8.52 -11.92
CA VAL A 98 13.30 8.38 -12.48
C VAL A 98 13.26 7.57 -13.77
N VAL A 99 14.11 7.95 -14.73
CA VAL A 99 14.34 7.22 -15.97
C VAL A 99 15.82 6.94 -16.14
N ASN A 100 16.17 6.00 -17.00
CA ASN A 100 17.56 5.57 -17.26
C ASN A 100 18.33 5.18 -15.97
N HIS A 101 17.61 4.58 -15.02
CA HIS A 101 18.14 4.16 -13.71
C HIS A 101 18.99 2.89 -13.76
N GLY A 102 19.17 2.27 -14.92
CA GLY A 102 20.01 1.09 -15.11
C GLY A 102 19.40 -0.26 -14.67
N ILE A 103 18.21 -0.26 -14.07
CA ILE A 103 17.52 -1.50 -13.70
C ILE A 103 16.80 -2.03 -14.95
N PRO A 104 17.06 -3.30 -15.38
CA PRO A 104 16.37 -3.87 -16.53
C PRO A 104 14.86 -3.88 -16.36
N GLY A 105 14.10 -3.56 -17.42
CA GLY A 105 12.64 -3.56 -17.38
C GLY A 105 12.05 -4.90 -16.95
N SER A 106 12.67 -6.02 -17.37
CA SER A 106 12.25 -7.36 -16.95
C SER A 106 12.28 -7.57 -15.43
N VAL A 107 13.25 -6.96 -14.73
CA VAL A 107 13.33 -7.04 -13.26
C VAL A 107 12.17 -6.30 -12.61
N LEU A 108 11.79 -5.13 -13.17
CA LEU A 108 10.63 -4.36 -12.70
C LEU A 108 9.33 -5.13 -12.93
N ASP A 109 9.16 -5.70 -14.13
CA ASP A 109 7.98 -6.49 -14.48
C ASP A 109 7.85 -7.73 -13.61
N GLU A 110 8.94 -8.47 -13.40
CA GLU A 110 8.97 -9.64 -12.52
C GLU A 110 8.65 -9.29 -11.06
N MET A 111 9.12 -8.12 -10.58
CA MET A 111 8.79 -7.64 -9.24
C MET A 111 7.28 -7.41 -9.10
N ILE A 112 6.69 -6.69 -10.06
CA ILE A 112 5.25 -6.41 -10.07
C ILE A 112 4.46 -7.72 -10.12
N ASP A 113 4.85 -8.64 -10.98
CA ASP A 113 4.20 -9.94 -11.11
C ASP A 113 4.39 -10.82 -9.87
N GLY A 114 5.56 -10.77 -9.24
CA GLY A 114 5.82 -11.45 -7.97
C GLY A 114 4.91 -10.97 -6.86
N ILE A 115 4.76 -9.64 -6.71
CA ILE A 115 3.85 -9.02 -5.74
C ILE A 115 2.40 -9.41 -6.06
N ARG A 116 1.99 -9.35 -7.32
CA ARG A 116 0.64 -9.77 -7.74
C ARG A 116 0.39 -11.23 -7.37
N ARG A 117 1.29 -12.14 -7.74
CA ARG A 117 1.20 -13.56 -7.39
C ARG A 117 1.11 -13.77 -5.89
N PHE A 118 1.85 -13.01 -5.07
CA PHE A 118 1.74 -13.09 -3.62
C PHE A 118 0.33 -12.75 -3.14
N HIS A 119 -0.25 -11.64 -3.60
CA HIS A 119 -1.59 -11.22 -3.17
C HIS A 119 -2.70 -12.16 -3.66
N GLU A 120 -2.48 -12.86 -4.78
CA GLU A 120 -3.44 -13.84 -5.33
C GLU A 120 -3.30 -15.25 -4.72
N GLN A 121 -2.31 -15.49 -3.86
CA GLN A 121 -2.17 -16.78 -3.15
C GLN A 121 -3.33 -17.01 -2.19
N ASP A 122 -3.50 -18.29 -1.83
CA ASP A 122 -4.40 -18.70 -0.76
C ASP A 122 -4.14 -17.90 0.53
N THR A 123 -5.21 -17.58 1.23
CA THR A 123 -5.14 -16.81 2.48
C THR A 123 -4.28 -17.51 3.52
N GLU A 124 -4.32 -18.85 3.62
CA GLU A 124 -3.53 -19.60 4.61
C GLU A 124 -2.01 -19.43 4.36
N VAL A 125 -1.58 -19.37 3.10
CA VAL A 125 -0.18 -19.10 2.74
C VAL A 125 0.22 -17.68 3.11
N LYS A 126 -0.63 -16.70 2.82
CA LYS A 126 -0.35 -15.28 3.14
C LYS A 126 -0.30 -15.01 4.64
N LYS A 127 -1.10 -15.74 5.43
CA LYS A 127 -1.14 -15.62 6.90
C LYS A 127 0.21 -15.89 7.57
N GLU A 128 1.06 -16.70 6.99
CA GLU A 128 2.40 -16.99 7.51
C GLU A 128 3.27 -15.72 7.60
N PHE A 129 3.04 -14.77 6.69
CA PHE A 129 3.73 -13.48 6.63
C PHE A 129 3.01 -12.38 7.39
N TYR A 130 1.77 -12.62 7.83
CA TYR A 130 0.96 -11.59 8.47
C TYR A 130 1.49 -11.24 9.86
N THR A 131 1.89 -9.98 10.02
CA THR A 131 2.34 -9.47 11.31
C THR A 131 2.14 -7.95 11.39
N ARG A 132 1.83 -7.47 12.59
CA ARG A 132 1.87 -6.05 12.97
C ARG A 132 3.12 -5.71 13.77
N ASP A 133 3.84 -6.74 14.20
CA ASP A 133 5.14 -6.56 14.81
C ASP A 133 6.20 -6.45 13.72
N THR A 134 6.74 -5.24 13.58
CA THR A 134 7.83 -4.93 12.64
C THR A 134 9.21 -5.17 13.25
N THR A 135 9.28 -5.58 14.52
CA THR A 135 10.55 -5.86 15.19
C THR A 135 10.98 -7.30 14.87
N GLY A 136 12.16 -7.46 14.30
CA GLY A 136 12.77 -8.77 14.06
C GLY A 136 12.30 -9.53 12.81
N ARG A 137 11.32 -9.05 12.05
CA ARG A 137 10.94 -9.60 10.76
C ARG A 137 11.30 -8.67 9.62
N LYS A 138 12.01 -9.16 8.62
CA LYS A 138 12.40 -8.41 7.42
C LYS A 138 11.35 -8.48 6.32
N VAL A 139 10.53 -9.51 6.31
CA VAL A 139 9.42 -9.70 5.37
C VAL A 139 8.12 -9.74 6.14
N LEU A 140 7.19 -8.89 5.77
CA LEU A 140 5.90 -8.77 6.44
C LEU A 140 4.77 -8.51 5.45
N TYR A 141 3.61 -9.06 5.76
CA TYR A 141 2.35 -8.77 5.11
C TYR A 141 1.39 -8.20 6.15
N LEU A 142 0.67 -7.16 5.80
CA LEU A 142 -0.38 -6.61 6.66
C LEU A 142 -1.41 -5.82 5.85
N SER A 143 -2.62 -5.75 6.38
CA SER A 143 -3.65 -4.85 5.89
C SER A 143 -3.68 -3.59 6.76
N ASN A 144 -3.50 -2.43 6.15
CA ASN A 144 -3.50 -1.12 6.82
C ASN A 144 -2.45 -0.96 7.93
N TYR A 145 -1.44 -0.18 7.68
CA TYR A 145 -0.37 0.07 8.63
C TYR A 145 -0.86 0.69 9.94
N ASP A 146 -1.78 1.63 9.86
CA ASP A 146 -2.35 2.39 10.98
C ASP A 146 -3.80 2.01 11.33
N LEU A 147 -4.20 0.76 11.06
CA LEU A 147 -5.56 0.24 11.18
C LEU A 147 -6.30 0.64 12.46
N TYR A 148 -5.59 0.58 13.59
CA TYR A 148 -6.14 0.89 14.92
C TYR A 148 -6.15 2.39 15.26
N LYS A 149 -5.40 3.21 14.52
CA LYS A 149 -5.22 4.64 14.80
C LYS A 149 -6.03 5.53 13.87
N SER A 150 -6.17 5.14 12.61
CA SER A 150 -6.87 5.94 11.60
C SER A 150 -8.39 5.94 11.82
N LYS A 151 -9.05 7.02 11.41
CA LYS A 151 -10.53 7.16 11.51
C LYS A 151 -11.25 6.18 10.60
N ALA A 152 -10.71 5.96 9.41
CA ALA A 152 -11.17 4.94 8.47
C ALA A 152 -9.97 4.11 8.00
N ALA A 153 -10.17 2.83 7.79
CA ALA A 153 -9.15 1.95 7.23
C ALA A 153 -8.95 2.23 5.74
N ASN A 154 -7.73 2.05 5.25
CA ASN A 154 -7.45 2.11 3.82
C ASN A 154 -7.83 0.78 3.17
N TRP A 155 -8.39 0.84 1.97
CA TRP A 155 -8.69 -0.35 1.16
C TRP A 155 -7.40 -0.86 0.50
N ARG A 156 -6.48 -1.41 1.32
CA ARG A 156 -5.14 -1.79 0.87
C ARG A 156 -4.50 -2.86 1.72
N ASP A 157 -3.91 -3.85 1.05
CA ASP A 157 -2.98 -4.82 1.61
C ASP A 157 -1.56 -4.49 1.17
N SER A 158 -0.58 -4.75 2.02
CA SER A 158 0.81 -4.40 1.76
C SER A 158 1.74 -5.58 2.07
N LEU A 159 2.62 -5.91 1.12
CA LEU A 159 3.79 -6.73 1.33
C LEU A 159 4.99 -5.81 1.47
N GLY A 160 5.73 -5.92 2.55
CA GLY A 160 6.92 -5.13 2.84
C GLY A 160 8.15 -5.99 3.01
N CYS A 161 9.29 -5.52 2.48
CA CYS A 161 10.60 -6.13 2.67
C CYS A 161 11.59 -5.07 3.15
N MET A 162 12.23 -5.29 4.30
CA MET A 162 13.29 -4.42 4.81
C MET A 162 14.64 -4.86 4.24
N MET A 163 15.16 -4.08 3.29
CA MET A 163 16.39 -4.41 2.55
C MET A 163 17.66 -3.85 3.21
N ALA A 164 17.53 -2.96 4.20
CA ALA A 164 18.67 -2.32 4.86
C ALA A 164 18.46 -2.28 6.39
N PRO A 165 19.56 -2.30 7.20
CA PRO A 165 20.97 -2.43 6.79
C PRO A 165 21.33 -3.82 6.23
N ASP A 166 20.60 -4.87 6.64
CA ASP A 166 20.79 -6.24 6.21
C ASP A 166 19.56 -6.73 5.47
N SER A 167 19.70 -7.15 4.20
CA SER A 167 18.61 -7.71 3.42
C SER A 167 18.09 -9.03 4.03
N PRO A 168 16.83 -9.42 3.75
CA PRO A 168 16.33 -10.74 4.14
C PRO A 168 17.08 -11.84 3.41
N ASP A 169 17.20 -13.01 4.05
CA ASP A 169 17.60 -14.22 3.36
C ASP A 169 16.55 -14.53 2.26
N PRO A 170 16.97 -14.95 1.05
CA PRO A 170 16.03 -15.37 0.01
C PRO A 170 15.00 -16.42 0.50
N ALA A 171 15.36 -17.24 1.47
CA ALA A 171 14.45 -18.20 2.08
C ALA A 171 13.33 -17.56 2.93
N GLU A 172 13.53 -16.34 3.43
CA GLU A 172 12.51 -15.58 4.16
C GLU A 172 11.46 -14.96 3.24
N LEU A 173 11.79 -14.79 1.94
CA LEU A 173 10.84 -14.26 0.97
C LEU A 173 9.73 -15.26 0.65
N PRO A 174 8.51 -14.79 0.35
CA PRO A 174 7.48 -15.65 -0.22
C PRO A 174 8.02 -16.40 -1.45
N GLN A 175 7.72 -17.68 -1.55
CA GLN A 175 8.25 -18.51 -2.64
C GLN A 175 8.02 -17.91 -4.03
N VAL A 176 6.87 -17.30 -4.25
CA VAL A 176 6.50 -16.65 -5.51
C VAL A 176 7.30 -15.37 -5.82
N CYS A 177 8.02 -14.84 -4.83
CA CYS A 177 8.87 -13.65 -4.95
C CYS A 177 10.37 -13.97 -5.01
N ARG A 178 10.79 -15.24 -4.90
CA ARG A 178 12.21 -15.64 -4.81
C ARG A 178 12.95 -15.54 -6.13
N TYR A 179 12.26 -15.49 -7.27
CA TYR A 179 12.87 -15.44 -8.60
C TYR A 179 13.48 -14.08 -8.96
N LEU A 180 13.45 -13.12 -8.04
CA LEU A 180 14.03 -11.78 -8.21
C LEU A 180 15.54 -11.71 -7.94
N ASN A 181 16.21 -12.86 -7.75
CA ASN A 181 17.64 -12.96 -7.43
C ASN A 181 18.47 -13.31 -8.65
N HIS A 182 18.42 -12.50 -9.72
CA HIS A 182 19.41 -12.59 -10.82
C HIS A 182 20.07 -11.26 -11.06
#